data_f3257ae93a65bebb8d1b5d44407924d3
#
_entry.id   f3257ae93a65bebb8d1b5d44407924d3
#
_cell.length_a   1.000
_cell.length_b   1.000
_cell.length_c   1.000
_cell.angle_alpha   90.00
_cell.angle_beta   90.00
_cell.angle_gamma   90.00
#
_symmetry.space_group_name_H-M   'P 1'
#
loop_
_entity.id
_entity.type
_entity.pdbx_description
1 polymer ?
#
loop_
_entity_poly.entity_id
_entity_poly.type
_entity_poly.pdbx_seq_one_letter_code
_entity_poly.pdbx_strand_id
1 'polypeptide(L)'
;MKHVFLFVLGCMMCGSAKAQHQQVFDEYLREAGDQAEMFVGKVETGYPSTIYVNHPFWASDDFVSGDVWYKEKLYRNVELRYDAYLKQLVVRTPVKRLNVIVQMDQVGNFTIGDAEYSRRNDEFMCILYSSSRLELVERMNVTRFMDDDKVQYEFRRTVKYYVLRDGQMHEVNKMKSVVKLYPELKKDLTDFAKTQGLDFKKNPKSSLVNLVEYADRLLAQP
;
A
#
# COMPACT_ATOMS: atom_id res chain seq x y z
N MET A 1 -7.38 27.42 35.03
CA MET A 1 -6.60 26.18 35.18
C MET A 1 -7.45 24.89 35.37
N LYS A 2 -8.74 24.95 35.71
CA LYS A 2 -9.59 23.72 35.87
C LYS A 2 -10.07 23.07 34.58
N HIS A 3 -10.15 23.78 33.48
CA HIS A 3 -10.67 23.25 32.19
C HIS A 3 -9.65 22.49 31.32
N VAL A 4 -8.36 22.72 31.51
CA VAL A 4 -7.29 22.01 30.76
C VAL A 4 -7.12 20.57 31.25
N PHE A 5 -7.37 20.31 32.56
CA PHE A 5 -7.24 18.97 33.12
C PHE A 5 -8.34 17.99 32.65
N LEU A 6 -9.54 18.49 32.34
CA LEU A 6 -10.66 17.66 31.89
C LEU A 6 -10.45 17.14 30.45
N PHE A 7 -9.78 17.92 29.57
CA PHE A 7 -9.52 17.54 28.17
C PHE A 7 -8.43 16.47 28.04
N VAL A 8 -7.42 16.49 28.90
CA VAL A 8 -6.35 15.48 28.90
C VAL A 8 -6.86 14.13 29.43
N LEU A 9 -7.79 14.12 30.37
CA LEU A 9 -8.38 12.88 30.90
C LEU A 9 -9.30 12.19 29.87
N GLY A 10 -10.02 12.96 29.05
CA GLY A 10 -10.88 12.43 28.00
C GLY A 10 -10.12 11.70 26.87
N CYS A 11 -8.94 12.21 26.47
CA CYS A 11 -8.10 11.55 25.47
C CYS A 11 -7.44 10.25 25.96
N MET A 12 -7.10 10.14 27.23
CA MET A 12 -6.54 8.89 27.78
C MET A 12 -7.57 7.74 27.85
N MET A 13 -8.84 8.03 28.09
CA MET A 13 -9.89 7.00 28.14
C MET A 13 -10.22 6.42 26.75
N CYS A 14 -10.18 7.19 25.67
CA CYS A 14 -10.42 6.69 24.30
C CYS A 14 -9.32 5.75 23.80
N GLY A 15 -8.07 5.96 24.20
CA GLY A 15 -6.95 5.08 23.81
C GLY A 15 -7.05 3.71 24.49
N SER A 16 -7.44 3.66 25.74
CA SER A 16 -7.58 2.41 26.51
C SER A 16 -8.71 1.52 25.99
N ALA A 17 -9.85 2.10 25.61
CA ALA A 17 -10.99 1.33 25.07
C ALA A 17 -10.67 0.66 23.73
N LYS A 18 -9.97 1.34 22.82
CA LYS A 18 -9.53 0.78 21.54
C LYS A 18 -8.51 -0.35 21.73
N ALA A 19 -7.55 -0.18 22.61
CA ALA A 19 -6.54 -1.19 22.91
C ALA A 19 -7.19 -2.46 23.52
N GLN A 20 -8.12 -2.30 24.44
CA GLN A 20 -8.85 -3.41 25.03
C GLN A 20 -9.72 -4.17 24.03
N HIS A 21 -10.39 -3.45 23.13
CA HIS A 21 -11.19 -4.05 22.07
C HIS A 21 -10.31 -4.87 21.09
N GLN A 22 -9.15 -4.36 20.73
CA GLN A 22 -8.19 -5.07 19.87
C GLN A 22 -7.67 -6.34 20.55
N GLN A 23 -7.37 -6.30 21.85
CA GLN A 23 -6.90 -7.46 22.60
C GLN A 23 -7.94 -8.60 22.64
N VAL A 24 -9.22 -8.28 22.88
CA VAL A 24 -10.31 -9.25 22.82
C VAL A 24 -10.47 -9.85 21.42
N PHE A 25 -10.29 -9.03 20.39
CA PHE A 25 -10.35 -9.50 19.01
C PHE A 25 -9.15 -10.41 18.66
N ASP A 26 -7.94 -10.08 19.11
CA ASP A 26 -6.76 -10.93 18.91
C ASP A 26 -6.90 -12.29 19.61
N GLU A 27 -7.58 -12.34 20.75
CA GLU A 27 -7.92 -13.59 21.43
C GLU A 27 -8.92 -14.43 20.65
N TYR A 28 -10.00 -13.81 20.16
CA TYR A 28 -10.95 -14.45 19.26
C TYR A 28 -10.25 -15.03 18.02
N LEU A 29 -9.32 -14.32 17.40
CA LEU A 29 -8.58 -14.80 16.23
C LEU A 29 -7.76 -16.05 16.53
N ARG A 30 -7.15 -16.13 17.71
CA ARG A 30 -6.39 -17.32 18.14
C ARG A 30 -7.30 -18.55 18.31
N GLU A 31 -8.49 -18.36 18.82
CA GLU A 31 -9.46 -19.44 19.02
C GLU A 31 -10.15 -19.85 17.71
N ALA A 32 -10.56 -18.88 16.89
CA ALA A 32 -11.22 -19.11 15.61
C ALA A 32 -10.31 -19.75 14.55
N GLY A 33 -9.00 -19.44 14.59
CA GLY A 33 -8.02 -19.94 13.64
C GLY A 33 -8.46 -19.76 12.20
N ASP A 34 -8.49 -20.84 11.41
CA ASP A 34 -8.94 -20.84 9.99
C ASP A 34 -10.41 -20.50 9.80
N GLN A 35 -11.21 -20.48 10.86
CA GLN A 35 -12.64 -20.12 10.81
C GLN A 35 -12.88 -18.63 11.00
N ALA A 36 -11.84 -17.84 11.30
CA ALA A 36 -11.98 -16.39 11.36
C ALA A 36 -12.45 -15.84 10.00
N GLU A 37 -13.34 -14.87 10.04
CA GLU A 37 -14.14 -14.41 8.90
C GLU A 37 -13.29 -14.05 7.65
N MET A 38 -12.12 -13.45 7.83
CA MET A 38 -11.22 -13.09 6.72
C MET A 38 -10.67 -14.33 5.99
N PHE A 39 -10.51 -15.46 6.68
CA PHE A 39 -9.94 -16.69 6.13
C PHE A 39 -10.99 -17.59 5.47
N VAL A 40 -12.26 -17.20 5.49
CA VAL A 40 -13.35 -17.92 4.82
C VAL A 40 -13.53 -17.36 3.42
N GLY A 41 -13.07 -18.10 2.40
CA GLY A 41 -13.12 -17.63 1.02
C GLY A 41 -12.73 -18.70 0.01
N LYS A 42 -12.57 -18.29 -1.23
CA LYS A 42 -12.12 -19.16 -2.32
C LYS A 42 -10.65 -19.50 -2.18
N VAL A 43 -10.29 -20.76 -2.32
CA VAL A 43 -8.88 -21.17 -2.39
C VAL A 43 -8.26 -20.70 -3.69
N GLU A 44 -7.06 -20.11 -3.58
CA GLU A 44 -6.28 -19.68 -4.75
C GLU A 44 -5.77 -20.89 -5.54
N THR A 45 -5.85 -20.83 -6.87
CA THR A 45 -5.31 -21.86 -7.76
C THR A 45 -3.86 -21.62 -8.17
N GLY A 46 -3.34 -20.39 -7.96
CA GLY A 46 -1.96 -20.00 -8.27
C GLY A 46 -1.65 -19.92 -9.78
N TYR A 47 -0.34 -19.79 -10.07
CA TYR A 47 0.20 -19.66 -11.42
C TYR A 47 1.30 -20.71 -11.65
N PRO A 48 0.95 -21.91 -12.16
CA PRO A 48 1.92 -22.99 -12.38
C PRO A 48 3.04 -22.57 -13.33
N SER A 49 4.30 -22.87 -12.96
CA SER A 49 5.50 -22.55 -13.78
C SER A 49 5.53 -23.27 -15.14
N THR A 50 4.73 -24.32 -15.32
CA THR A 50 4.54 -25.01 -16.61
C THR A 50 3.76 -24.14 -17.60
N ILE A 51 2.96 -23.17 -17.13
CA ILE A 51 2.10 -22.31 -17.95
C ILE A 51 2.58 -20.86 -17.91
N TYR A 52 3.18 -20.43 -16.81
CA TYR A 52 3.58 -19.04 -16.57
C TYR A 52 5.08 -18.92 -16.37
N VAL A 53 5.72 -17.98 -17.08
CA VAL A 53 7.17 -17.71 -16.99
C VAL A 53 7.52 -17.00 -15.69
N ASN A 54 6.61 -16.19 -15.19
CA ASN A 54 6.76 -15.37 -13.98
C ASN A 54 5.41 -15.24 -13.24
N HIS A 55 5.38 -14.43 -12.20
CA HIS A 55 4.20 -14.23 -11.34
C HIS A 55 3.64 -12.80 -11.42
N PRO A 56 2.32 -12.58 -11.15
CA PRO A 56 1.70 -11.26 -11.16
C PRO A 56 1.76 -10.53 -9.82
N PHE A 57 2.32 -11.14 -8.77
CA PHE A 57 2.29 -10.58 -7.42
C PHE A 57 3.15 -9.34 -7.30
N TRP A 58 2.75 -8.44 -6.42
CA TRP A 58 3.53 -7.26 -6.06
C TRP A 58 4.83 -7.72 -5.37
N ALA A 59 5.94 -7.13 -5.74
CA ALA A 59 7.28 -7.47 -5.28
C ALA A 59 7.72 -8.93 -5.54
N SER A 60 7.16 -9.92 -4.87
CA SER A 60 7.56 -11.33 -4.89
C SER A 60 6.33 -12.25 -4.88
N ASP A 61 6.47 -13.52 -5.23
CA ASP A 61 5.46 -14.55 -5.07
C ASP A 61 5.46 -15.19 -3.67
N ASP A 62 6.42 -14.82 -2.83
CA ASP A 62 6.45 -15.23 -1.44
C ASP A 62 5.32 -14.56 -0.64
N PHE A 63 4.85 -15.30 0.37
CA PHE A 63 4.00 -14.72 1.40
C PHE A 63 4.86 -13.96 2.40
N VAL A 64 4.47 -12.71 2.65
CA VAL A 64 5.16 -11.81 3.59
C VAL A 64 4.19 -11.46 4.71
N SER A 65 4.68 -11.33 5.93
CA SER A 65 3.87 -10.89 7.06
C SER A 65 3.43 -9.44 6.87
N GLY A 66 2.16 -9.16 7.19
CA GLY A 66 1.60 -7.83 7.18
C GLY A 66 0.30 -7.77 7.99
N ASP A 67 -0.31 -6.62 8.00
CA ASP A 67 -1.56 -6.34 8.70
C ASP A 67 -2.67 -6.07 7.68
N VAL A 68 -3.91 -6.47 8.00
CA VAL A 68 -5.07 -6.27 7.13
C VAL A 68 -6.23 -5.67 7.93
N TRP A 69 -6.71 -4.51 7.51
CA TRP A 69 -8.00 -3.97 7.94
C TRP A 69 -9.12 -4.59 7.12
N TYR A 70 -9.86 -5.51 7.73
CA TYR A 70 -10.97 -6.24 7.11
C TYR A 70 -12.24 -6.06 7.93
N LYS A 71 -13.31 -5.53 7.31
CA LYS A 71 -14.56 -5.17 8.01
C LYS A 71 -14.30 -4.37 9.29
N GLU A 72 -13.49 -3.33 9.20
CA GLU A 72 -13.11 -2.43 10.31
C GLU A 72 -12.37 -3.10 11.46
N LYS A 73 -11.94 -4.36 11.31
CA LYS A 73 -11.15 -5.11 12.28
C LYS A 73 -9.73 -5.28 11.78
N LEU A 74 -8.76 -5.13 12.69
CA LEU A 74 -7.35 -5.27 12.37
C LEU A 74 -6.88 -6.72 12.60
N TYR A 75 -6.54 -7.40 11.52
CA TYR A 75 -5.87 -8.69 11.52
C TYR A 75 -4.37 -8.47 11.42
N ARG A 76 -3.62 -8.85 12.46
CA ARG A 76 -2.17 -8.64 12.55
C ARG A 76 -1.37 -9.86 12.15
N ASN A 77 -0.14 -9.62 11.66
CA ASN A 77 0.83 -10.67 11.34
C ASN A 77 0.25 -11.76 10.41
N VAL A 78 -0.55 -11.35 9.45
CA VAL A 78 -1.11 -12.26 8.44
C VAL A 78 -0.05 -12.50 7.36
N GLU A 79 0.19 -13.75 6.98
CA GLU A 79 0.98 -14.06 5.79
C GLU A 79 0.13 -13.79 4.55
N LEU A 80 0.55 -12.84 3.74
CA LEU A 80 -0.22 -12.37 2.61
C LEU A 80 0.66 -12.02 1.40
N ARG A 81 0.03 -11.93 0.24
CA ARG A 81 0.59 -11.39 -1.00
C ARG A 81 -0.51 -10.76 -1.84
N TYR A 82 -0.19 -9.76 -2.66
CA TYR A 82 -1.16 -9.07 -3.51
C TYR A 82 -0.96 -9.42 -4.97
N ASP A 83 -1.97 -10.03 -5.57
CA ASP A 83 -2.04 -10.28 -7.01
C ASP A 83 -2.45 -8.98 -7.71
N ALA A 84 -1.48 -8.33 -8.35
CA ALA A 84 -1.71 -7.06 -9.04
C ALA A 84 -2.38 -7.22 -10.41
N TYR A 85 -2.42 -8.43 -10.97
CA TYR A 85 -3.15 -8.73 -12.21
C TYR A 85 -4.64 -8.91 -11.95
N LEU A 86 -5.01 -9.77 -11.00
CA LEU A 86 -6.40 -10.01 -10.62
C LEU A 86 -6.92 -8.99 -9.58
N LYS A 87 -6.05 -8.13 -9.04
CA LYS A 87 -6.34 -7.15 -7.98
C LYS A 87 -6.93 -7.81 -6.73
N GLN A 88 -6.31 -8.92 -6.32
CA GLN A 88 -6.77 -9.76 -5.21
C GLN A 88 -5.71 -9.85 -4.12
N LEU A 89 -6.15 -9.75 -2.87
CA LEU A 89 -5.33 -10.07 -1.71
C LEU A 89 -5.48 -11.55 -1.41
N VAL A 90 -4.36 -12.26 -1.35
CA VAL A 90 -4.29 -13.67 -0.98
C VAL A 90 -3.65 -13.77 0.39
N VAL A 91 -4.32 -14.43 1.32
CA VAL A 91 -3.84 -14.67 2.67
C VAL A 91 -3.63 -16.15 2.90
N ARG A 92 -2.70 -16.50 3.78
CA ARG A 92 -2.49 -17.87 4.19
C ARG A 92 -3.16 -18.12 5.53
N THR A 93 -4.00 -19.15 5.60
CA THR A 93 -4.69 -19.50 6.86
C THR A 93 -3.69 -19.98 7.92
N PRO A 94 -3.90 -19.65 9.20
CA PRO A 94 -2.89 -19.86 10.24
C PRO A 94 -2.62 -21.34 10.55
N VAL A 95 -3.64 -22.21 10.48
CA VAL A 95 -3.54 -23.63 10.89
C VAL A 95 -3.31 -24.54 9.70
N LYS A 96 -4.23 -24.57 8.73
CA LYS A 96 -4.16 -25.46 7.56
C LYS A 96 -3.25 -24.97 6.46
N ARG A 97 -2.76 -23.72 6.55
CA ARG A 97 -1.85 -23.12 5.58
C ARG A 97 -2.42 -23.03 4.17
N LEU A 98 -3.73 -22.90 4.04
CA LEU A 98 -4.41 -22.74 2.77
C LEU A 98 -4.24 -21.30 2.28
N ASN A 99 -4.05 -21.13 0.97
CA ASN A 99 -4.06 -19.81 0.34
C ASN A 99 -5.50 -19.44 0.00
N VAL A 100 -6.02 -18.38 0.61
CA VAL A 100 -7.40 -17.93 0.47
C VAL A 100 -7.45 -16.54 -0.12
N ILE A 101 -8.33 -16.35 -1.11
CA ILE A 101 -8.61 -15.04 -1.71
C ILE A 101 -9.58 -14.30 -0.80
N VAL A 102 -9.15 -13.12 -0.32
CA VAL A 102 -9.96 -12.27 0.56
C VAL A 102 -11.05 -11.54 -0.24
N GLN A 103 -12.20 -11.29 0.38
CA GLN A 103 -13.25 -10.45 -0.21
C GLN A 103 -12.78 -8.99 -0.25
N MET A 104 -12.39 -8.52 -1.43
CA MET A 104 -11.69 -7.24 -1.61
C MET A 104 -12.54 -6.01 -1.28
N ASP A 105 -13.84 -6.07 -1.41
CA ASP A 105 -14.80 -5.01 -1.02
C ASP A 105 -14.82 -4.77 0.49
N GLN A 106 -14.43 -5.75 1.28
CA GLN A 106 -14.35 -5.70 2.74
C GLN A 106 -12.96 -5.27 3.25
N VAL A 107 -11.97 -5.15 2.36
CA VAL A 107 -10.61 -4.70 2.72
C VAL A 107 -10.53 -3.17 2.68
N GLY A 108 -10.18 -2.55 3.80
CA GLY A 108 -9.94 -1.10 3.91
C GLY A 108 -8.53 -0.74 3.43
N ASN A 109 -7.53 -1.24 4.12
CA ASN A 109 -6.11 -1.13 3.80
C ASN A 109 -5.36 -2.37 4.28
N PHE A 110 -4.11 -2.51 3.86
CA PHE A 110 -3.22 -3.59 4.32
C PHE A 110 -1.76 -3.17 4.20
N THR A 111 -0.88 -3.89 4.91
CA THR A 111 0.56 -3.78 4.73
C THR A 111 1.13 -5.08 4.18
N ILE A 112 2.23 -5.00 3.43
CA ILE A 112 3.08 -6.14 3.03
C ILE A 112 4.50 -5.79 3.46
N GLY A 113 4.99 -6.41 4.54
CA GLY A 113 6.19 -5.92 5.22
C GLY A 113 5.99 -4.47 5.66
N ASP A 114 6.92 -3.59 5.30
CA ASP A 114 6.88 -2.16 5.62
C ASP A 114 6.06 -1.33 4.62
N ALA A 115 5.56 -1.92 3.55
CA ALA A 115 4.82 -1.20 2.52
C ALA A 115 3.33 -1.14 2.86
N GLU A 116 2.76 0.06 2.92
CA GLU A 116 1.34 0.30 3.17
C GLU A 116 0.57 0.44 1.86
N TYR A 117 -0.60 -0.19 1.79
CA TYR A 117 -1.50 -0.16 0.64
C TYR A 117 -2.88 0.34 1.06
N SER A 118 -3.37 1.33 0.35
CA SER A 118 -4.68 1.89 0.59
C SER A 118 -5.44 2.07 -0.71
N ARG A 119 -6.78 2.07 -0.61
CA ARG A 119 -7.66 2.20 -1.78
C ARG A 119 -7.67 3.65 -2.27
N ARG A 120 -7.40 3.83 -3.58
CA ARG A 120 -7.54 5.10 -4.30
C ARG A 120 -8.20 4.82 -5.64
N ASN A 121 -9.31 5.50 -5.96
CA ASN A 121 -10.07 5.30 -7.21
C ASN A 121 -10.36 3.80 -7.47
N ASP A 122 -10.89 3.10 -6.46
CA ASP A 122 -11.26 1.68 -6.51
C ASP A 122 -10.11 0.68 -6.73
N GLU A 123 -8.85 1.14 -6.69
CA GLU A 123 -7.66 0.29 -6.76
C GLU A 123 -6.78 0.46 -5.51
N PHE A 124 -6.09 -0.61 -5.13
CA PHE A 124 -5.07 -0.51 -4.09
C PHE A 124 -3.76 0.04 -4.66
N MET A 125 -3.22 1.06 -4.02
CA MET A 125 -1.94 1.68 -4.35
C MET A 125 -1.03 1.69 -3.14
N CYS A 126 0.27 1.52 -3.37
CA CYS A 126 1.26 1.61 -2.31
C CYS A 126 1.50 3.07 -1.94
N ILE A 127 1.37 3.40 -0.66
CA ILE A 127 1.67 4.73 -0.14
C ILE A 127 3.18 4.85 0.02
N LEU A 128 3.79 5.82 -0.66
CA LEU A 128 5.23 6.08 -0.58
C LEU A 128 5.56 7.23 0.35
N TYR A 129 4.66 8.20 0.44
CA TYR A 129 4.74 9.34 1.34
C TYR A 129 3.33 9.86 1.62
N SER A 130 3.06 10.27 2.84
CA SER A 130 1.77 10.84 3.24
C SER A 130 1.94 11.94 4.26
N SER A 131 1.24 13.05 4.07
CA SER A 131 1.10 14.16 5.01
C SER A 131 -0.34 14.66 5.04
N SER A 132 -0.61 15.70 5.82
CA SER A 132 -1.93 16.36 5.83
C SER A 132 -2.25 17.13 4.55
N ARG A 133 -1.24 17.43 3.70
CA ARG A 133 -1.40 18.27 2.50
C ARG A 133 -1.36 17.49 1.20
N LEU A 134 -0.56 16.43 1.15
CA LEU A 134 -0.37 15.65 -0.06
C LEU A 134 0.05 14.22 0.25
N GLU A 135 -0.12 13.38 -0.74
CA GLU A 135 0.27 11.97 -0.67
C GLU A 135 0.95 11.59 -1.99
N LEU A 136 2.03 10.79 -1.93
CA LEU A 136 2.67 10.17 -3.09
C LEU A 136 2.36 8.69 -3.07
N VAL A 137 1.78 8.16 -4.15
CA VAL A 137 1.43 6.75 -4.27
C VAL A 137 2.03 6.11 -5.51
N GLU A 138 2.28 4.82 -5.40
CA GLU A 138 2.73 3.95 -6.48
C GLU A 138 1.59 3.03 -6.93
N ARG A 139 1.28 3.04 -8.21
CA ARG A 139 0.34 2.14 -8.86
C ARG A 139 1.10 1.13 -9.71
N MET A 140 0.91 -0.15 -9.46
CA MET A 140 1.38 -1.21 -10.35
C MET A 140 0.25 -1.68 -11.26
N ASN A 141 0.51 -1.68 -12.54
CA ASN A 141 -0.37 -2.33 -13.53
C ASN A 141 0.33 -3.57 -14.07
N VAL A 142 -0.37 -4.70 -14.08
CA VAL A 142 0.12 -5.98 -14.61
C VAL A 142 -0.76 -6.40 -15.76
N THR A 143 -0.13 -6.76 -16.86
CA THR A 143 -0.80 -7.31 -18.04
C THR A 143 -0.23 -8.68 -18.36
N ARG A 144 -1.06 -9.59 -18.85
CA ARG A 144 -0.66 -10.93 -19.26
C ARG A 144 -0.50 -10.97 -20.78
N PHE A 145 0.62 -11.50 -21.25
CA PHE A 145 0.94 -11.74 -22.64
C PHE A 145 1.15 -13.23 -22.86
N MET A 146 0.79 -13.72 -24.05
CA MET A 146 1.15 -15.06 -24.48
C MET A 146 2.46 -14.96 -25.28
N ASP A 147 3.43 -15.80 -24.92
CA ASP A 147 4.64 -16.02 -25.73
C ASP A 147 4.33 -17.20 -26.68
N ASP A 148 4.01 -16.88 -27.92
CA ASP A 148 3.57 -17.87 -28.93
C ASP A 148 4.66 -18.90 -29.23
N ASP A 149 5.94 -18.52 -29.15
CA ASP A 149 7.07 -19.42 -29.41
C ASP A 149 7.23 -20.47 -28.29
N LYS A 150 6.90 -20.13 -27.06
CA LYS A 150 7.03 -21.02 -25.88
C LYS A 150 5.73 -21.63 -25.43
N VAL A 151 4.59 -21.17 -25.96
CA VAL A 151 3.24 -21.55 -25.50
C VAL A 151 3.06 -21.32 -24.00
N GLN A 152 3.66 -20.24 -23.49
CA GLN A 152 3.61 -19.84 -22.08
C GLN A 152 3.11 -18.40 -21.95
N TYR A 153 2.58 -18.06 -20.77
CA TYR A 153 2.19 -16.69 -20.44
C TYR A 153 3.28 -15.97 -19.66
N GLU A 154 3.44 -14.68 -19.95
CA GLU A 154 4.31 -13.75 -19.24
C GLU A 154 3.48 -12.61 -18.63
N PHE A 155 3.77 -12.23 -17.39
CA PHE A 155 3.23 -11.03 -16.78
C PHE A 155 4.23 -9.88 -16.92
N ARG A 156 3.77 -8.78 -17.54
CA ARG A 156 4.56 -7.55 -17.68
C ARG A 156 4.03 -6.50 -16.74
N ARG A 157 4.95 -5.87 -15.98
CA ARG A 157 4.66 -4.88 -14.96
C ARG A 157 4.97 -3.48 -15.47
N THR A 158 4.06 -2.54 -15.21
CA THR A 158 4.27 -1.11 -15.43
C THR A 158 3.96 -0.37 -14.13
N VAL A 159 4.90 0.43 -13.67
CA VAL A 159 4.75 1.23 -12.45
C VAL A 159 4.51 2.68 -12.82
N LYS A 160 3.51 3.29 -12.19
CA LYS A 160 3.21 4.72 -12.30
C LYS A 160 3.13 5.33 -10.91
N TYR A 161 3.51 6.60 -10.82
CA TYR A 161 3.49 7.36 -9.57
C TYR A 161 2.50 8.52 -9.69
N TYR A 162 1.79 8.80 -8.60
CA TYR A 162 0.83 9.89 -8.55
C TYR A 162 1.00 10.69 -7.27
N VAL A 163 0.91 12.02 -7.41
CA VAL A 163 0.71 12.91 -6.26
C VAL A 163 -0.78 13.18 -6.13
N LEU A 164 -1.32 12.89 -4.95
CA LEU A 164 -2.67 13.29 -4.57
C LEU A 164 -2.57 14.63 -3.86
N ARG A 165 -3.23 15.64 -4.43
CA ARG A 165 -3.32 17.00 -3.91
C ARG A 165 -4.72 17.53 -4.16
N ASP A 166 -5.31 18.16 -3.17
CA ASP A 166 -6.65 18.79 -3.26
C ASP A 166 -7.72 17.84 -3.84
N GLY A 167 -7.66 16.55 -3.46
CA GLY A 167 -8.58 15.50 -3.93
C GLY A 167 -8.34 15.03 -5.37
N GLN A 168 -7.31 15.49 -6.06
CA GLN A 168 -6.97 15.10 -7.43
C GLN A 168 -5.68 14.28 -7.48
N MET A 169 -5.67 13.29 -8.39
CA MET A 169 -4.48 12.48 -8.69
C MET A 169 -3.74 13.03 -9.90
N HIS A 170 -2.46 13.35 -9.73
CA HIS A 170 -1.58 13.88 -10.78
C HIS A 170 -0.46 12.89 -11.06
N GLU A 171 -0.36 12.38 -12.29
CA GLU A 171 0.72 11.47 -12.68
C GLU A 171 2.07 12.21 -12.67
N VAL A 172 3.04 11.62 -11.95
CA VAL A 172 4.40 12.14 -11.84
C VAL A 172 5.40 11.05 -12.19
N ASN A 173 6.36 11.33 -13.08
CA ASN A 173 7.37 10.36 -13.51
C ASN A 173 8.78 10.93 -13.57
N LYS A 174 8.94 12.23 -13.35
CA LYS A 174 10.20 12.97 -13.44
C LYS A 174 10.09 14.30 -12.70
N MET A 175 11.22 14.94 -12.45
CA MET A 175 11.29 16.27 -11.81
C MET A 175 10.31 17.28 -12.43
N LYS A 176 10.27 17.39 -13.77
CA LYS A 176 9.38 18.34 -14.46
C LYS A 176 7.90 18.16 -14.16
N SER A 177 7.45 16.92 -13.94
CA SER A 177 6.04 16.68 -13.60
C SER A 177 5.70 17.12 -12.17
N VAL A 178 6.62 16.96 -11.22
CA VAL A 178 6.46 17.48 -9.84
C VAL A 178 6.49 19.02 -9.85
N VAL A 179 7.47 19.63 -10.54
CA VAL A 179 7.59 21.10 -10.64
C VAL A 179 6.34 21.75 -11.26
N LYS A 180 5.64 21.06 -12.18
CA LYS A 180 4.38 21.57 -12.75
C LYS A 180 3.24 21.66 -11.71
N LEU A 181 3.27 20.83 -10.68
CA LEU A 181 2.27 20.89 -9.60
C LEU A 181 2.55 22.02 -8.62
N TYR A 182 3.82 22.48 -8.54
CA TYR A 182 4.30 23.49 -7.60
C TYR A 182 5.17 24.52 -8.34
N PRO A 183 4.56 25.31 -9.25
CA PRO A 183 5.32 26.26 -10.08
C PRO A 183 6.05 27.34 -9.25
N GLU A 184 5.48 27.70 -8.09
CA GLU A 184 6.05 28.63 -7.11
C GLU A 184 7.37 28.10 -6.50
N LEU A 185 7.50 26.77 -6.36
CA LEU A 185 8.69 26.12 -5.79
C LEU A 185 9.71 25.69 -6.85
N LYS A 186 9.53 26.08 -8.12
CA LYS A 186 10.33 25.59 -9.25
C LYS A 186 11.84 25.69 -9.03
N LYS A 187 12.31 26.83 -8.53
CA LYS A 187 13.76 27.07 -8.29
C LYS A 187 14.26 26.11 -7.21
N ASP A 188 13.61 26.10 -6.07
CA ASP A 188 14.02 25.32 -4.89
C ASP A 188 14.03 23.82 -5.19
N LEU A 189 12.97 23.30 -5.84
CA LEU A 189 12.89 21.89 -6.25
C LEU A 189 13.98 21.51 -7.27
N THR A 190 14.30 22.42 -8.21
CA THR A 190 15.32 22.17 -9.20
C THR A 190 16.72 22.14 -8.58
N ASP A 191 17.01 23.08 -7.69
CA ASP A 191 18.29 23.19 -6.99
C ASP A 191 18.48 22.02 -6.02
N PHE A 192 17.43 21.65 -5.28
CA PHE A 192 17.43 20.48 -4.42
C PHE A 192 17.73 19.19 -5.21
N ALA A 193 17.02 18.96 -6.32
CA ALA A 193 17.20 17.76 -7.13
C ALA A 193 18.64 17.64 -7.68
N LYS A 194 19.26 18.75 -8.07
CA LYS A 194 20.67 18.79 -8.50
C LYS A 194 21.63 18.52 -7.35
N THR A 195 21.44 19.20 -6.23
CA THR A 195 22.32 19.09 -5.04
C THR A 195 22.29 17.68 -4.47
N GLN A 196 21.12 17.04 -4.44
CA GLN A 196 20.94 15.66 -3.95
C GLN A 196 21.28 14.61 -5.03
N GLY A 197 21.61 15.00 -6.26
CA GLY A 197 21.93 14.07 -7.34
C GLY A 197 20.77 13.11 -7.68
N LEU A 198 19.51 13.59 -7.62
CA LEU A 198 18.33 12.72 -7.86
C LEU A 198 18.30 12.23 -9.31
N ASP A 199 18.25 10.91 -9.49
CA ASP A 199 18.20 10.26 -10.81
C ASP A 199 16.84 9.58 -11.04
N PHE A 200 15.95 10.31 -11.69
CA PHE A 200 14.58 9.86 -12.01
C PHE A 200 14.51 8.76 -13.08
N LYS A 201 15.61 8.44 -13.74
CA LYS A 201 15.68 7.35 -14.72
C LYS A 201 16.11 6.05 -14.06
N LYS A 202 17.15 6.09 -13.22
CA LYS A 202 17.70 4.90 -12.55
C LYS A 202 16.91 4.55 -11.28
N ASN A 203 16.55 5.58 -10.51
CA ASN A 203 15.90 5.44 -9.21
C ASN A 203 14.64 6.32 -9.11
N PRO A 204 13.61 6.09 -9.95
CA PRO A 204 12.44 6.98 -10.00
C PRO A 204 11.69 7.06 -8.67
N LYS A 205 11.49 5.93 -7.98
CA LYS A 205 10.77 5.85 -6.72
C LYS A 205 11.41 6.72 -5.63
N SER A 206 12.66 6.48 -5.29
CA SER A 206 13.37 7.24 -4.24
C SER A 206 13.56 8.71 -4.62
N SER A 207 13.82 9.01 -5.90
CA SER A 207 13.93 10.39 -6.37
C SER A 207 12.61 11.16 -6.24
N LEU A 208 11.47 10.52 -6.54
CA LEU A 208 10.16 11.15 -6.38
C LEU A 208 9.80 11.32 -4.90
N VAL A 209 10.05 10.32 -4.04
CA VAL A 209 9.82 10.43 -2.59
C VAL A 209 10.59 11.63 -2.04
N ASN A 210 11.90 11.70 -2.27
CA ASN A 210 12.75 12.79 -1.76
C ASN A 210 12.28 14.18 -2.25
N LEU A 211 11.90 14.27 -3.54
CA LEU A 211 11.47 15.55 -4.11
C LEU A 211 10.10 15.99 -3.59
N VAL A 212 9.15 15.06 -3.45
CA VAL A 212 7.80 15.36 -2.96
C VAL A 212 7.82 15.69 -1.46
N GLU A 213 8.59 14.96 -0.68
CA GLU A 213 8.81 15.26 0.74
C GLU A 213 9.45 16.66 0.92
N TYR A 214 10.41 17.02 0.08
CA TYR A 214 11.01 18.36 0.11
C TYR A 214 9.99 19.44 -0.26
N ALA A 215 9.17 19.21 -1.29
CA ALA A 215 8.08 20.12 -1.66
C ALA A 215 7.11 20.34 -0.50
N ASP A 216 6.69 19.25 0.18
CA ASP A 216 5.78 19.33 1.32
C ASP A 216 6.36 20.13 2.49
N ARG A 217 7.67 19.98 2.76
CA ARG A 217 8.36 20.78 3.78
C ARG A 217 8.37 22.27 3.46
N LEU A 218 8.57 22.63 2.19
CA LEU A 218 8.52 24.03 1.75
C LEU A 218 7.10 24.61 1.88
N LEU A 219 6.09 23.86 1.51
CA LEU A 219 4.68 24.25 1.66
C LEU A 219 4.23 24.38 3.11
N ALA A 220 4.95 23.79 4.06
CA ALA A 220 4.70 23.91 5.50
C ALA A 220 5.27 25.19 6.12
N GLN A 221 6.17 25.87 5.43
CA GLN A 221 6.78 27.11 5.90
C GLN A 221 5.79 28.27 5.71
N PRO A 222 5.57 29.10 6.74
CA PRO A 222 4.63 30.22 6.67
C PRO A 222 5.11 31.34 5.72
#